data_19c32f3be09d5c5aab084217a1bc85e9
#
_entry.id   19c32f3be09d5c5aab084217a1bc85e9
#
_cell.length_a   1.000
_cell.length_b   1.000
_cell.length_c   1.000
_cell.angle_alpha   90.00
_cell.angle_beta   90.00
_cell.angle_gamma   90.00
#
_symmetry.space_group_name_H-M   'P 1'
#
loop_
_entity.id
_entity.type
_entity.pdbx_description
1 polymer ?
#
loop_
_entity_poly.entity_id
_entity_poly.type
_entity_poly.pdbx_seq_one_letter_code
_entity_poly.pdbx_strand_id
1 'polypeptide(L)'
;MSTVTLDKKTILVTGAAGFIGSNLVKRIYQEAPSATVIGIDNMNAYYDVALKEFRLNELAKYPTFTLVKGNIADKALITELFEKYKPSVVVNLAAQAGVRYSITNPDAYVESNLVGFFNILEACRHCESLEHLVYASSSSVYGSNKKVPYSTDDKVDNPVSLYAATKKSNELMAHAYSKLYNIPSTGLRFFTVYGPAGRPDMAYFGFTNKLVKGETIKIFNYGNCKRDFTYVDDIVEGVVRVMKKAPDKKNGEDGLPIPPYAVYNIGNQNPENLLDFVQILSEELVRAKVLPEDYDFEAHKELVPMQPGDVPVTYADTSALERDFGYKPSTSLRTGLRNFAEWYAEFYK
;
A
#
# COMPACT_ATOMS: atom_id res chain seq x y z
N MET A 1 11.99 16.22 -12.77
CA MET A 1 11.34 16.11 -11.45
C MET A 1 11.91 17.13 -10.51
N SER A 2 11.05 17.81 -9.75
CA SER A 2 11.45 18.80 -8.75
C SER A 2 11.79 18.12 -7.42
N THR A 3 12.87 18.55 -6.77
CA THR A 3 13.27 18.02 -5.46
C THR A 3 12.36 18.58 -4.37
N VAL A 4 11.86 17.72 -3.50
CA VAL A 4 11.07 18.01 -2.31
C VAL A 4 11.86 17.58 -1.08
N THR A 5 12.15 18.50 -0.18
CA THR A 5 12.76 18.17 1.11
C THR A 5 11.68 17.80 2.11
N LEU A 6 11.94 16.81 2.96
CA LEU A 6 10.99 16.40 4.00
C LEU A 6 11.29 17.06 5.36
N ASP A 7 12.54 17.50 5.57
CA ASP A 7 12.96 18.15 6.80
C ASP A 7 12.17 19.44 7.06
N LYS A 8 11.70 19.60 8.31
CA LYS A 8 10.89 20.76 8.78
C LYS A 8 9.59 20.97 8.00
N LYS A 9 9.14 19.96 7.24
CA LYS A 9 7.87 20.00 6.49
C LYS A 9 6.75 19.36 7.29
N THR A 10 5.53 19.81 7.01
CA THR A 10 4.32 19.13 7.47
C THR A 10 3.91 18.10 6.42
N ILE A 11 3.79 16.86 6.83
CA ILE A 11 3.44 15.72 5.97
C ILE A 11 2.12 15.14 6.49
N LEU A 12 1.11 15.07 5.64
CA LEU A 12 -0.16 14.40 5.95
C LEU A 12 -0.12 12.97 5.40
N VAL A 13 -0.31 11.98 6.28
CA VAL A 13 -0.41 10.55 5.92
C VAL A 13 -1.80 10.06 6.26
N THR A 14 -2.61 9.75 5.26
CA THR A 14 -3.92 9.11 5.48
C THR A 14 -3.76 7.59 5.58
N GLY A 15 -4.58 6.93 6.41
CA GLY A 15 -4.40 5.51 6.69
C GLY A 15 -3.18 5.23 7.59
N ALA A 16 -2.86 6.16 8.50
CA ALA A 16 -1.64 6.12 9.32
C ALA A 16 -1.59 4.95 10.31
N ALA A 17 -2.74 4.44 10.76
CA ALA A 17 -2.83 3.23 11.59
C ALA A 17 -2.82 1.93 10.74
N GLY A 18 -2.82 2.04 9.41
CA GLY A 18 -2.72 0.93 8.47
C GLY A 18 -1.32 0.34 8.42
N PHE A 19 -1.20 -0.83 7.78
CA PHE A 19 0.05 -1.57 7.64
C PHE A 19 1.16 -0.74 6.96
N ILE A 20 0.89 -0.23 5.77
CA ILE A 20 1.89 0.57 5.02
C ILE A 20 2.03 1.94 5.67
N GLY A 21 0.93 2.59 6.09
CA GLY A 21 0.93 3.93 6.66
C GLY A 21 1.80 4.06 7.91
N SER A 22 1.66 3.14 8.86
CA SER A 22 2.46 3.16 10.09
C SER A 22 3.95 2.94 9.84
N ASN A 23 4.31 2.01 8.95
CA ASN A 23 5.70 1.79 8.57
C ASN A 23 6.28 2.97 7.78
N LEU A 24 5.47 3.62 6.93
CA LEU A 24 5.86 4.84 6.24
C LEU A 24 6.16 5.98 7.22
N VAL A 25 5.31 6.21 8.22
CA VAL A 25 5.56 7.24 9.24
C VAL A 25 6.87 6.99 9.98
N LYS A 26 7.14 5.74 10.38
CA LYS A 26 8.44 5.37 10.98
C LYS A 26 9.61 5.69 10.04
N ARG A 27 9.49 5.33 8.76
CA ARG A 27 10.54 5.57 7.76
C ARG A 27 10.74 7.06 7.47
N ILE A 28 9.66 7.86 7.48
CA ILE A 28 9.77 9.33 7.36
C ILE A 28 10.63 9.90 8.49
N TYR A 29 10.42 9.48 9.74
CA TYR A 29 11.21 9.98 10.87
C TYR A 29 12.67 9.51 10.88
N GLN A 30 12.96 8.35 10.30
CA GLN A 30 14.35 7.92 10.08
C GLN A 30 15.06 8.79 9.05
N GLU A 31 14.36 9.23 8.01
CA GLU A 31 14.91 10.05 6.92
C GLU A 31 14.93 11.55 7.29
N ALA A 32 13.88 12.04 7.93
CA ALA A 32 13.65 13.45 8.25
C ALA A 32 13.14 13.59 9.71
N PRO A 33 14.03 13.50 10.72
CA PRO A 33 13.62 13.56 12.13
C PRO A 33 12.94 14.87 12.54
N SER A 34 13.15 15.94 11.77
CA SER A 34 12.55 17.27 12.00
C SER A 34 11.20 17.47 11.32
N ALA A 35 10.67 16.47 10.61
CA ALA A 35 9.35 16.55 10.00
C ALA A 35 8.25 16.57 11.05
N THR A 36 7.12 17.22 10.72
CA THR A 36 5.86 17.12 11.46
C THR A 36 4.93 16.21 10.67
N VAL A 37 4.52 15.08 11.24
CA VAL A 37 3.63 14.13 10.56
C VAL A 37 2.25 14.15 11.19
N ILE A 38 1.24 14.46 10.37
CA ILE A 38 -0.17 14.39 10.75
C ILE A 38 -0.73 13.10 10.14
N GLY A 39 -1.10 12.16 11.00
CA GLY A 39 -1.77 10.92 10.59
C GLY A 39 -3.27 11.05 10.71
N ILE A 40 -4.04 10.54 9.73
CA ILE A 40 -5.48 10.35 9.87
C ILE A 40 -5.84 8.90 9.62
N ASP A 41 -6.69 8.31 10.46
CA ASP A 41 -7.25 6.96 10.31
C ASP A 41 -8.63 6.90 10.98
N ASN A 42 -9.58 6.21 10.37
CA ASN A 42 -10.93 6.06 10.95
C ASN A 42 -11.02 4.93 11.98
N MET A 43 -9.95 4.16 12.15
CA MET A 43 -9.86 3.04 13.10
C MET A 43 -10.98 2.01 12.90
N ASN A 44 -11.44 1.80 11.65
CA ASN A 44 -12.52 0.85 11.36
C ASN A 44 -12.14 -0.59 11.76
N ALA A 45 -13.16 -1.39 12.08
CA ALA A 45 -13.03 -2.76 12.51
C ALA A 45 -13.07 -3.78 11.34
N TYR A 46 -12.55 -3.41 10.17
CA TYR A 46 -12.41 -4.33 9.04
C TYR A 46 -11.58 -5.57 9.41
N TYR A 47 -10.61 -5.41 10.26
CA TYR A 47 -9.86 -6.44 10.96
C TYR A 47 -9.62 -6.01 12.41
N ASP A 48 -8.99 -6.87 13.21
CA ASP A 48 -8.73 -6.63 14.63
C ASP A 48 -8.07 -5.26 14.87
N VAL A 49 -8.76 -4.40 15.61
CA VAL A 49 -8.31 -3.04 15.92
C VAL A 49 -7.05 -3.04 16.80
N ALA A 50 -6.80 -4.10 17.58
CA ALA A 50 -5.59 -4.23 18.39
C ALA A 50 -4.30 -4.09 17.55
N LEU A 51 -4.31 -4.55 16.28
CA LEU A 51 -3.19 -4.34 15.36
C LEU A 51 -3.00 -2.87 14.99
N LYS A 52 -4.08 -2.09 14.86
CA LYS A 52 -3.99 -0.66 14.60
C LYS A 52 -3.47 0.07 15.83
N GLU A 53 -3.94 -0.30 17.02
CA GLU A 53 -3.46 0.26 18.30
C GLU A 53 -1.99 -0.04 18.53
N PHE A 54 -1.54 -1.28 18.28
CA PHE A 54 -0.13 -1.65 18.34
C PHE A 54 0.73 -0.73 17.46
N ARG A 55 0.33 -0.54 16.19
CA ARG A 55 1.07 0.32 15.26
C ARG A 55 1.10 1.78 15.73
N LEU A 56 -0.01 2.29 16.26
CA LEU A 56 -0.10 3.65 16.79
C LEU A 56 0.76 3.85 18.05
N ASN A 57 0.83 2.85 18.93
CA ASN A 57 1.71 2.89 20.10
C ASN A 57 3.19 3.03 19.69
N GLU A 58 3.59 2.38 18.57
CA GLU A 58 4.92 2.59 18.03
C GLU A 58 5.13 4.02 17.48
N LEU A 59 4.10 4.64 16.92
CA LEU A 59 4.16 6.00 16.40
C LEU A 59 4.12 7.08 17.50
N ALA A 60 3.50 6.78 18.63
CA ALA A 60 3.43 7.69 19.79
C ALA A 60 4.81 8.05 20.38
N LYS A 61 5.86 7.31 20.01
CA LYS A 61 7.27 7.59 20.38
C LYS A 61 7.84 8.85 19.70
N TYR A 62 7.21 9.30 18.60
CA TYR A 62 7.68 10.47 17.85
C TYR A 62 6.95 11.74 18.31
N PRO A 63 7.63 12.71 18.94
CA PRO A 63 6.99 13.87 19.57
C PRO A 63 6.25 14.80 18.60
N THR A 64 6.64 14.80 17.32
CA THR A 64 6.02 15.61 16.25
C THR A 64 4.99 14.83 15.44
N PHE A 65 4.61 13.63 15.87
CA PHE A 65 3.49 12.87 15.29
C PHE A 65 2.18 13.25 15.97
N THR A 66 1.18 13.53 15.17
CA THR A 66 -0.20 13.77 15.64
C THR A 66 -1.15 12.85 14.91
N LEU A 67 -1.93 12.05 15.64
CA LEU A 67 -3.02 11.27 15.08
C LEU A 67 -4.34 12.04 15.15
N VAL A 68 -5.05 12.10 14.05
CA VAL A 68 -6.44 12.52 13.97
C VAL A 68 -7.30 11.30 13.67
N LYS A 69 -8.20 10.95 14.58
CA LYS A 69 -9.16 9.88 14.35
C LYS A 69 -10.34 10.41 13.55
N GLY A 70 -10.46 9.95 12.29
CA GLY A 70 -11.53 10.43 11.41
C GLY A 70 -11.54 9.75 10.05
N ASN A 71 -12.61 9.97 9.30
CA ASN A 71 -12.82 9.40 7.98
C ASN A 71 -12.47 10.44 6.90
N ILE A 72 -11.69 10.03 5.89
CA ILE A 72 -11.37 10.90 4.74
C ILE A 72 -12.61 11.26 3.90
N ALA A 73 -13.71 10.48 4.02
CA ALA A 73 -15.00 10.82 3.40
C ALA A 73 -15.71 12.00 4.08
N ASP A 74 -15.30 12.41 5.29
CA ASP A 74 -15.79 13.62 5.96
C ASP A 74 -15.08 14.84 5.39
N LYS A 75 -15.78 15.54 4.49
CA LYS A 75 -15.25 16.72 3.80
C LYS A 75 -14.90 17.85 4.77
N ALA A 76 -15.72 18.08 5.81
CA ALA A 76 -15.49 19.15 6.76
C ALA A 76 -14.20 18.92 7.55
N LEU A 77 -14.01 17.69 8.05
CA LEU A 77 -12.79 17.28 8.75
C LEU A 77 -11.55 17.46 7.86
N ILE A 78 -11.59 17.00 6.60
CA ILE A 78 -10.45 17.13 5.69
C ILE A 78 -10.12 18.59 5.41
N THR A 79 -11.15 19.43 5.21
CA THR A 79 -10.95 20.88 5.00
C THR A 79 -10.27 21.51 6.22
N GLU A 80 -10.78 21.26 7.43
CA GLU A 80 -10.19 21.75 8.69
C GLU A 80 -8.72 21.33 8.85
N LEU A 81 -8.41 20.06 8.55
CA LEU A 81 -7.04 19.54 8.64
C LEU A 81 -6.07 20.28 7.72
N PHE A 82 -6.47 20.53 6.47
CA PHE A 82 -5.63 21.24 5.52
C PHE A 82 -5.46 22.71 5.88
N GLU A 83 -6.51 23.38 6.33
CA GLU A 83 -6.45 24.78 6.81
C GLU A 83 -5.53 24.93 8.02
N LYS A 84 -5.64 24.01 8.98
CA LYS A 84 -4.88 24.03 10.23
C LYS A 84 -3.40 23.68 10.02
N TYR A 85 -3.12 22.62 9.30
CA TYR A 85 -1.77 22.05 9.22
C TYR A 85 -1.00 22.42 7.96
N LYS A 86 -1.67 22.88 6.91
CA LYS A 86 -1.08 23.32 5.63
C LYS A 86 0.02 22.37 5.12
N PRO A 87 -0.30 21.09 4.86
CA PRO A 87 0.69 20.10 4.51
C PRO A 87 1.45 20.45 3.22
N SER A 88 2.77 20.26 3.23
CA SER A 88 3.61 20.38 2.04
C SER A 88 3.62 19.10 1.22
N VAL A 89 3.50 17.95 1.87
CA VAL A 89 3.42 16.63 1.24
C VAL A 89 2.21 15.89 1.78
N VAL A 90 1.44 15.31 0.88
CA VAL A 90 0.29 14.47 1.22
C VAL A 90 0.53 13.06 0.70
N VAL A 91 0.43 12.06 1.57
CA VAL A 91 0.49 10.65 1.18
C VAL A 91 -0.85 9.99 1.48
N ASN A 92 -1.65 9.75 0.45
CA ASN A 92 -2.98 9.17 0.60
C ASN A 92 -2.92 7.64 0.47
N LEU A 93 -2.88 6.96 1.62
CA LEU A 93 -2.94 5.49 1.72
C LEU A 93 -4.27 4.99 2.26
N ALA A 94 -5.10 5.86 2.86
CA ALA A 94 -6.42 5.49 3.35
C ALA A 94 -7.31 5.00 2.19
N ALA A 95 -7.81 3.80 2.33
CA ALA A 95 -8.71 3.17 1.38
C ALA A 95 -9.35 1.94 2.01
N GLN A 96 -10.52 1.56 1.53
CA GLN A 96 -10.98 0.19 1.69
C GLN A 96 -10.22 -0.68 0.68
N ALA A 97 -9.45 -1.64 1.17
CA ALA A 97 -8.64 -2.53 0.36
C ALA A 97 -9.19 -3.97 0.37
N GLY A 98 -8.73 -4.79 -0.58
CA GLY A 98 -9.14 -6.19 -0.71
C GLY A 98 -10.15 -6.40 -1.84
N VAL A 99 -9.79 -7.24 -2.83
CA VAL A 99 -10.65 -7.53 -4.00
C VAL A 99 -11.94 -8.22 -3.58
N ARG A 100 -11.85 -9.23 -2.70
CA ARG A 100 -13.00 -10.06 -2.32
C ARG A 100 -14.04 -9.30 -1.50
N TYR A 101 -13.62 -8.48 -0.57
CA TYR A 101 -14.52 -7.69 0.26
C TYR A 101 -15.29 -6.66 -0.54
N SER A 102 -14.78 -6.22 -1.72
CA SER A 102 -15.50 -5.32 -2.61
C SER A 102 -16.75 -5.96 -3.25
N ILE A 103 -16.85 -7.30 -3.22
CA ILE A 103 -18.03 -8.04 -3.71
C ILE A 103 -19.16 -8.02 -2.67
N THR A 104 -18.79 -8.13 -1.38
CA THR A 104 -19.78 -8.26 -0.29
C THR A 104 -20.11 -6.94 0.38
N ASN A 105 -19.22 -5.93 0.29
CA ASN A 105 -19.42 -4.60 0.89
C ASN A 105 -18.96 -3.48 -0.06
N PRO A 106 -19.64 -3.27 -1.20
CA PRO A 106 -19.24 -2.30 -2.23
C PRO A 106 -19.29 -0.85 -1.73
N ASP A 107 -20.22 -0.49 -0.86
CA ASP A 107 -20.42 0.88 -0.38
C ASP A 107 -19.18 1.44 0.34
N ALA A 108 -18.49 0.60 1.11
CA ALA A 108 -17.25 0.99 1.78
C ALA A 108 -16.14 1.40 0.79
N TYR A 109 -16.16 0.84 -0.42
CA TYR A 109 -15.20 1.19 -1.49
C TYR A 109 -15.57 2.49 -2.17
N VAL A 110 -16.84 2.72 -2.42
CA VAL A 110 -17.33 4.00 -2.97
C VAL A 110 -17.04 5.13 -1.99
N GLU A 111 -17.41 4.98 -0.74
CA GLU A 111 -17.20 5.98 0.32
C GLU A 111 -15.70 6.29 0.50
N SER A 112 -14.89 5.30 0.81
CA SER A 112 -13.48 5.53 1.14
C SER A 112 -12.64 5.87 -0.09
N ASN A 113 -12.79 5.11 -1.20
CA ASN A 113 -11.86 5.19 -2.31
C ASN A 113 -12.26 6.27 -3.33
N LEU A 114 -13.55 6.58 -3.49
CA LEU A 114 -13.99 7.62 -4.40
C LEU A 114 -14.27 8.93 -3.67
N VAL A 115 -15.22 8.95 -2.74
CA VAL A 115 -15.59 10.17 -2.01
C VAL A 115 -14.44 10.65 -1.16
N GLY A 116 -13.79 9.76 -0.40
CA GLY A 116 -12.65 10.11 0.42
C GLY A 116 -11.47 10.65 -0.38
N PHE A 117 -11.12 10.00 -1.49
CA PHE A 117 -10.02 10.49 -2.34
C PHE A 117 -10.37 11.81 -3.03
N PHE A 118 -11.62 12.00 -3.44
CA PHE A 118 -12.10 13.29 -3.98
C PHE A 118 -11.92 14.42 -2.96
N ASN A 119 -12.27 14.21 -1.69
CA ASN A 119 -12.07 15.21 -0.64
C ASN A 119 -10.59 15.57 -0.46
N ILE A 120 -9.69 14.59 -0.54
CA ILE A 120 -8.23 14.83 -0.49
C ILE A 120 -7.78 15.68 -1.71
N LEU A 121 -8.26 15.37 -2.91
CA LEU A 121 -7.92 16.14 -4.11
C LEU A 121 -8.42 17.58 -4.02
N GLU A 122 -9.66 17.80 -3.56
CA GLU A 122 -10.20 19.15 -3.37
C GLU A 122 -9.43 19.94 -2.31
N ALA A 123 -9.06 19.30 -1.20
CA ALA A 123 -8.23 19.95 -0.18
C ALA A 123 -6.82 20.28 -0.72
N CYS A 124 -6.22 19.38 -1.50
CA CYS A 124 -4.93 19.62 -2.17
C CYS A 124 -5.01 20.81 -3.13
N ARG A 125 -6.10 20.94 -3.88
CA ARG A 125 -6.34 22.05 -4.82
C ARG A 125 -6.30 23.42 -4.15
N HIS A 126 -6.79 23.52 -2.92
CA HIS A 126 -6.86 24.78 -2.15
C HIS A 126 -5.68 24.97 -1.18
N CYS A 127 -4.70 24.05 -1.17
CA CYS A 127 -3.55 24.09 -0.28
C CYS A 127 -2.34 24.70 -0.98
N GLU A 128 -2.07 25.98 -0.75
CA GLU A 128 -0.96 26.70 -1.39
C GLU A 128 0.43 26.16 -1.02
N SER A 129 0.56 25.55 0.17
CA SER A 129 1.82 24.95 0.64
C SER A 129 2.12 23.60 0.00
N LEU A 130 1.20 23.01 -0.78
CA LEU A 130 1.35 21.67 -1.35
C LEU A 130 2.44 21.62 -2.43
N GLU A 131 3.43 20.78 -2.21
CA GLU A 131 4.51 20.51 -3.14
C GLU A 131 4.33 19.16 -3.86
N HIS A 132 3.73 18.15 -3.19
CA HIS A 132 3.55 16.83 -3.79
C HIS A 132 2.39 16.04 -3.15
N LEU A 133 1.54 15.47 -3.99
CA LEU A 133 0.57 14.44 -3.62
C LEU A 133 1.07 13.07 -4.09
N VAL A 134 1.30 12.14 -3.17
CA VAL A 134 1.55 10.72 -3.46
C VAL A 134 0.32 9.92 -3.05
N TYR A 135 -0.14 8.98 -3.87
CA TYR A 135 -1.32 8.19 -3.54
C TYR A 135 -1.21 6.74 -3.93
N ALA A 136 -1.88 5.89 -3.17
CA ALA A 136 -1.93 4.46 -3.42
C ALA A 136 -2.92 4.11 -4.53
N SER A 137 -2.39 3.62 -5.66
CA SER A 137 -3.10 2.78 -6.62
C SER A 137 -2.85 1.30 -6.28
N SER A 138 -3.06 0.38 -7.20
CA SER A 138 -2.94 -1.06 -6.98
C SER A 138 -2.61 -1.79 -8.27
N SER A 139 -1.87 -2.89 -8.17
CA SER A 139 -1.70 -3.82 -9.30
C SER A 139 -3.02 -4.44 -9.78
N SER A 140 -4.08 -4.38 -8.97
CA SER A 140 -5.42 -4.82 -9.37
C SER A 140 -5.98 -4.06 -10.58
N VAL A 141 -5.47 -2.84 -10.88
CA VAL A 141 -5.89 -2.07 -12.07
C VAL A 141 -5.56 -2.77 -13.38
N TYR A 142 -4.56 -3.66 -13.39
CA TYR A 142 -4.21 -4.44 -14.58
C TYR A 142 -5.32 -5.42 -14.98
N GLY A 143 -6.18 -5.82 -14.04
CA GLY A 143 -7.38 -6.59 -14.32
C GLY A 143 -7.10 -7.85 -15.13
N SER A 144 -7.72 -7.94 -16.33
CA SER A 144 -7.60 -9.08 -17.24
C SER A 144 -6.39 -9.03 -18.19
N ASN A 145 -5.42 -8.13 -17.97
CA ASN A 145 -4.21 -8.08 -18.80
C ASN A 145 -3.45 -9.40 -18.75
N LYS A 146 -3.03 -9.90 -19.94
CA LYS A 146 -2.31 -11.17 -20.07
C LYS A 146 -0.80 -10.98 -20.22
N LYS A 147 -0.36 -9.80 -20.67
CA LYS A 147 1.05 -9.45 -20.83
C LYS A 147 1.72 -9.30 -19.47
N VAL A 148 2.86 -9.94 -19.28
CA VAL A 148 3.73 -9.80 -18.09
C VAL A 148 5.18 -9.59 -18.56
N PRO A 149 6.00 -8.81 -17.84
CA PRO A 149 5.65 -8.03 -16.66
C PRO A 149 4.64 -6.92 -16.99
N TYR A 150 3.83 -6.54 -15.98
CA TYR A 150 2.89 -5.42 -16.09
C TYR A 150 3.63 -4.10 -16.18
N SER A 151 3.44 -3.35 -17.26
CA SER A 151 4.02 -2.02 -17.47
C SER A 151 3.02 -0.92 -17.13
N THR A 152 3.50 0.24 -16.65
CA THR A 152 2.66 1.42 -16.46
C THR A 152 2.10 1.98 -17.76
N ASP A 153 2.70 1.62 -18.92
CA ASP A 153 2.23 1.98 -20.26
C ASP A 153 1.11 1.06 -20.78
N ASP A 154 0.84 -0.06 -20.11
CA ASP A 154 -0.24 -0.95 -20.49
C ASP A 154 -1.61 -0.29 -20.26
N LYS A 155 -2.54 -0.54 -21.18
CA LYS A 155 -3.95 -0.16 -20.98
C LYS A 155 -4.53 -0.94 -19.81
N VAL A 156 -5.22 -0.24 -18.92
CA VAL A 156 -5.82 -0.78 -17.69
C VAL A 156 -7.33 -0.44 -17.64
N ASP A 157 -8.03 -0.75 -18.73
CA ASP A 157 -9.44 -0.39 -18.93
C ASP A 157 -10.41 -1.54 -18.63
N ASN A 158 -9.88 -2.72 -18.24
CA ASN A 158 -10.67 -3.93 -18.00
C ASN A 158 -10.51 -4.43 -16.55
N PRO A 159 -10.97 -3.66 -15.54
CA PRO A 159 -10.91 -4.09 -14.15
C PRO A 159 -11.82 -5.31 -13.93
N VAL A 160 -11.38 -6.24 -13.06
CA VAL A 160 -12.12 -7.47 -12.74
C VAL A 160 -12.77 -7.42 -11.35
N SER A 161 -12.72 -6.27 -10.69
CA SER A 161 -13.35 -6.03 -9.38
C SER A 161 -13.71 -4.56 -9.19
N LEU A 162 -14.70 -4.29 -8.32
CA LEU A 162 -15.02 -2.91 -7.93
C LEU A 162 -13.80 -2.21 -7.29
N TYR A 163 -13.04 -2.93 -6.46
CA TYR A 163 -11.80 -2.41 -5.90
C TYR A 163 -10.85 -1.90 -7.00
N ALA A 164 -10.59 -2.71 -8.02
CA ALA A 164 -9.75 -2.34 -9.15
C ALA A 164 -10.30 -1.10 -9.87
N ALA A 165 -11.61 -1.06 -10.11
CA ALA A 165 -12.28 0.08 -10.74
C ALA A 165 -12.12 1.37 -9.91
N THR A 166 -12.28 1.32 -8.58
CA THR A 166 -12.07 2.49 -7.72
C THR A 166 -10.62 2.96 -7.75
N LYS A 167 -9.64 2.05 -7.77
CA LYS A 167 -8.22 2.42 -7.85
C LYS A 167 -7.87 3.03 -9.21
N LYS A 168 -8.41 2.50 -10.31
CA LYS A 168 -8.27 3.13 -11.62
C LYS A 168 -8.93 4.51 -11.66
N SER A 169 -10.10 4.68 -11.06
CA SER A 169 -10.76 5.97 -10.93
C SER A 169 -9.88 6.98 -10.18
N ASN A 170 -9.16 6.57 -9.13
CA ASN A 170 -8.20 7.44 -8.43
C ASN A 170 -7.11 7.96 -9.39
N GLU A 171 -6.55 7.10 -10.25
CA GLU A 171 -5.56 7.53 -11.25
C GLU A 171 -6.14 8.59 -12.21
N LEU A 172 -7.37 8.36 -12.72
CA LEU A 172 -8.03 9.29 -13.63
C LEU A 172 -8.37 10.62 -12.95
N MET A 173 -8.89 10.59 -11.73
CA MET A 173 -9.21 11.79 -10.95
C MET A 173 -7.93 12.59 -10.65
N ALA A 174 -6.87 11.95 -10.18
CA ALA A 174 -5.61 12.63 -9.91
C ALA A 174 -5.00 13.24 -11.18
N HIS A 175 -5.05 12.55 -12.32
CA HIS A 175 -4.60 13.10 -13.59
C HIS A 175 -5.40 14.35 -13.99
N ALA A 176 -6.74 14.32 -13.88
CA ALA A 176 -7.60 15.46 -14.18
C ALA A 176 -7.28 16.67 -13.29
N TYR A 177 -7.09 16.44 -11.97
CA TYR A 177 -6.72 17.50 -11.02
C TYR A 177 -5.31 18.05 -11.28
N SER A 178 -4.36 17.20 -11.64
CA SER A 178 -3.03 17.64 -12.05
C SER A 178 -3.11 18.53 -13.30
N LYS A 179 -3.91 18.16 -14.30
CA LYS A 179 -4.09 18.98 -15.51
C LYS A 179 -4.77 20.31 -15.23
N LEU A 180 -5.87 20.30 -14.47
CA LEU A 180 -6.70 21.49 -14.26
C LEU A 180 -6.10 22.47 -13.25
N TYR A 181 -5.45 21.95 -12.19
CA TYR A 181 -5.02 22.75 -11.05
C TYR A 181 -3.51 22.69 -10.80
N ASN A 182 -2.77 22.08 -11.73
CA ASN A 182 -1.30 22.02 -11.68
C ASN A 182 -0.76 21.41 -10.37
N ILE A 183 -1.44 20.36 -9.86
CA ILE A 183 -1.07 19.64 -8.63
C ILE A 183 -0.04 18.56 -8.98
N PRO A 184 1.21 18.62 -8.46
CA PRO A 184 2.16 17.53 -8.66
C PRO A 184 1.68 16.27 -7.97
N SER A 185 1.40 15.20 -8.75
CA SER A 185 0.80 13.98 -8.24
C SER A 185 1.53 12.74 -8.74
N THR A 186 1.81 11.80 -7.84
CA THR A 186 2.38 10.50 -8.19
C THR A 186 1.54 9.35 -7.65
N GLY A 187 1.01 8.53 -8.54
CA GLY A 187 0.32 7.29 -8.22
C GLY A 187 1.29 6.11 -8.10
N LEU A 188 1.11 5.27 -7.10
CA LEU A 188 1.89 4.05 -6.90
C LEU A 188 0.99 2.83 -7.00
N ARG A 189 1.22 1.97 -7.99
CA ARG A 189 0.55 0.68 -8.14
C ARG A 189 1.27 -0.34 -7.28
N PHE A 190 0.79 -0.51 -6.04
CA PHE A 190 1.34 -1.48 -5.10
C PHE A 190 1.03 -2.91 -5.57
N PHE A 191 2.05 -3.76 -5.54
CA PHE A 191 1.91 -5.21 -5.65
C PHE A 191 1.67 -5.82 -4.26
N THR A 192 1.92 -7.12 -4.08
CA THR A 192 1.56 -7.79 -2.82
C THR A 192 2.56 -7.45 -1.73
N VAL A 193 2.17 -6.58 -0.79
CA VAL A 193 3.02 -6.17 0.33
C VAL A 193 2.86 -7.13 1.50
N TYR A 194 3.98 -7.54 2.13
CA TYR A 194 3.98 -8.43 3.27
C TYR A 194 5.03 -7.98 4.30
N GLY A 195 4.91 -8.49 5.54
CA GLY A 195 5.86 -8.18 6.62
C GLY A 195 5.21 -8.11 8.01
N PRO A 196 6.00 -7.75 9.04
CA PRO A 196 5.56 -7.60 10.42
C PRO A 196 4.39 -6.65 10.59
N ALA A 197 3.51 -6.94 11.55
CA ALA A 197 2.31 -6.16 11.81
C ALA A 197 1.45 -5.91 10.56
N GLY A 198 1.41 -6.87 9.64
CA GLY A 198 0.69 -6.78 8.38
C GLY A 198 -0.82 -6.89 8.52
N ARG A 199 -1.50 -7.05 7.38
CA ARG A 199 -2.96 -7.18 7.35
C ARG A 199 -3.38 -8.64 7.51
N PRO A 200 -4.31 -8.97 8.43
CA PRO A 200 -4.75 -10.34 8.67
C PRO A 200 -5.48 -11.00 7.50
N ASP A 201 -6.04 -10.23 6.58
CA ASP A 201 -6.71 -10.70 5.37
C ASP A 201 -5.74 -11.10 4.23
N MET A 202 -4.43 -10.85 4.40
CA MET A 202 -3.39 -11.28 3.46
C MET A 202 -3.01 -12.75 3.68
N ALA A 203 -2.63 -13.42 2.59
CA ALA A 203 -2.41 -14.88 2.59
C ALA A 203 -1.43 -15.36 3.69
N TYR A 204 -0.26 -14.71 3.81
CA TYR A 204 0.75 -15.11 4.81
C TYR A 204 0.22 -15.05 6.24
N PHE A 205 -0.54 -14.01 6.57
CA PHE A 205 -1.10 -13.82 7.89
C PHE A 205 -2.29 -14.78 8.12
N GLY A 206 -3.21 -14.84 7.14
CA GLY A 206 -4.36 -15.75 7.20
C GLY A 206 -3.96 -17.22 7.27
N PHE A 207 -2.91 -17.63 6.56
CA PHE A 207 -2.36 -18.98 6.65
C PHE A 207 -1.76 -19.24 8.04
N THR A 208 -0.96 -18.31 8.57
CA THR A 208 -0.40 -18.42 9.93
C THR A 208 -1.50 -18.62 10.98
N ASN A 209 -2.56 -17.78 10.94
CA ASN A 209 -3.68 -17.89 11.87
C ASN A 209 -4.36 -19.26 11.83
N LYS A 210 -4.48 -19.86 10.66
CA LYS A 210 -5.05 -21.20 10.47
C LYS A 210 -4.13 -22.30 10.99
N LEU A 211 -2.86 -22.24 10.58
CA LEU A 211 -1.86 -23.26 10.99
C LEU A 211 -1.70 -23.31 12.51
N VAL A 212 -1.67 -22.15 13.19
CA VAL A 212 -1.61 -22.07 14.67
C VAL A 212 -2.83 -22.73 15.33
N LYS A 213 -4.00 -22.70 14.69
CA LYS A 213 -5.23 -23.36 15.17
C LYS A 213 -5.33 -24.84 14.77
N GLY A 214 -4.35 -25.37 14.06
CA GLY A 214 -4.41 -26.73 13.49
C GLY A 214 -5.42 -26.87 12.33
N GLU A 215 -5.81 -25.74 11.71
CA GLU A 215 -6.72 -25.74 10.57
C GLU A 215 -5.96 -25.94 9.26
N THR A 216 -6.62 -26.56 8.27
CA THR A 216 -6.07 -26.75 6.93
C THR A 216 -6.10 -25.46 6.13
N ILE A 217 -5.00 -25.09 5.49
CA ILE A 217 -4.94 -23.99 4.52
C ILE A 217 -5.28 -24.47 3.11
N LYS A 218 -6.03 -23.66 2.36
CA LYS A 218 -6.37 -23.95 0.96
C LYS A 218 -5.43 -23.19 0.03
N ILE A 219 -4.71 -23.93 -0.79
CA ILE A 219 -3.78 -23.41 -1.78
C ILE A 219 -4.45 -23.46 -3.15
N PHE A 220 -4.87 -22.29 -3.65
CA PHE A 220 -5.63 -22.17 -4.88
C PHE A 220 -4.81 -22.42 -6.14
N ASN A 221 -5.50 -22.75 -7.25
CA ASN A 221 -4.93 -23.13 -8.52
C ASN A 221 -3.89 -24.26 -8.39
N TYR A 222 -4.13 -25.18 -7.44
CA TYR A 222 -3.20 -26.29 -7.17
C TYR A 222 -1.75 -25.84 -6.90
N GLY A 223 -1.58 -24.62 -6.41
CA GLY A 223 -0.26 -23.98 -6.21
C GLY A 223 0.37 -23.36 -7.46
N ASN A 224 -0.25 -23.49 -8.64
CA ASN A 224 0.27 -22.94 -9.91
C ASN A 224 0.03 -21.42 -10.02
N CYS A 225 0.46 -20.69 -9.00
CA CYS A 225 0.38 -19.24 -8.96
C CYS A 225 1.75 -18.64 -8.66
N LYS A 226 2.04 -17.50 -9.28
CA LYS A 226 3.20 -16.69 -8.93
C LYS A 226 2.75 -15.31 -8.49
N ARG A 227 3.36 -14.80 -7.44
CA ARG A 227 3.07 -13.46 -6.91
C ARG A 227 4.34 -12.67 -6.71
N ASP A 228 4.28 -11.41 -7.10
CA ASP A 228 5.31 -10.44 -6.79
C ASP A 228 5.09 -9.97 -5.34
N PHE A 229 5.81 -10.60 -4.41
CA PHE A 229 5.79 -10.25 -3.01
C PHE A 229 6.88 -9.22 -2.70
N THR A 230 6.49 -8.11 -2.07
CA THR A 230 7.41 -7.05 -1.73
C THR A 230 7.38 -6.79 -0.23
N TYR A 231 8.56 -6.82 0.39
CA TYR A 231 8.69 -6.58 1.82
C TYR A 231 8.35 -5.13 2.17
N VAL A 232 7.71 -4.92 3.33
CA VAL A 232 7.15 -3.60 3.70
C VAL A 232 8.21 -2.50 3.79
N ASP A 233 9.42 -2.81 4.29
CA ASP A 233 10.48 -1.80 4.38
C ASP A 233 10.97 -1.37 3.00
N ASP A 234 11.05 -2.31 2.04
CA ASP A 234 11.32 -1.97 0.65
C ASP A 234 10.23 -1.06 0.07
N ILE A 235 8.96 -1.33 0.40
CA ILE A 235 7.85 -0.49 -0.05
C ILE A 235 7.99 0.93 0.50
N VAL A 236 8.17 1.09 1.81
CA VAL A 236 8.20 2.44 2.41
C VAL A 236 9.45 3.22 2.02
N GLU A 237 10.58 2.55 1.79
CA GLU A 237 11.77 3.15 1.20
C GLU A 237 11.45 3.73 -0.19
N GLY A 238 10.81 2.95 -1.06
CA GLY A 238 10.40 3.41 -2.39
C GLY A 238 9.44 4.60 -2.31
N VAL A 239 8.45 4.56 -1.41
CA VAL A 239 7.50 5.66 -1.21
C VAL A 239 8.22 6.94 -0.75
N VAL A 240 9.16 6.85 0.21
CA VAL A 240 9.92 8.02 0.67
C VAL A 240 10.77 8.62 -0.44
N ARG A 241 11.40 7.80 -1.30
CA ARG A 241 12.14 8.31 -2.47
C ARG A 241 11.23 9.03 -3.45
N VAL A 242 10.03 8.50 -3.69
CA VAL A 242 9.01 9.15 -4.53
C VAL A 242 8.56 10.47 -3.90
N MET A 243 8.27 10.52 -2.61
CA MET A 243 7.89 11.76 -1.91
C MET A 243 8.90 12.90 -2.12
N LYS A 244 10.18 12.57 -2.25
CA LYS A 244 11.29 13.54 -2.42
C LYS A 244 11.47 14.04 -3.85
N LYS A 245 10.70 13.54 -4.83
CA LYS A 245 10.82 13.93 -6.25
C LYS A 245 9.43 14.07 -6.88
N ALA A 246 8.92 15.29 -6.90
CA ALA A 246 7.63 15.61 -7.51
C ALA A 246 7.73 15.74 -9.04
N PRO A 247 6.70 15.38 -9.82
CA PRO A 247 6.63 15.71 -11.24
C PRO A 247 6.72 17.23 -11.47
N ASP A 248 7.49 17.64 -12.48
CA ASP A 248 7.68 19.07 -12.80
C ASP A 248 6.42 19.72 -13.35
N LYS A 249 6.15 20.96 -12.90
CA LYS A 249 5.16 21.85 -13.51
C LYS A 249 5.75 22.44 -14.79
N LYS A 250 5.19 22.10 -15.95
CA LYS A 250 5.64 22.54 -17.27
C LYS A 250 4.45 22.94 -18.13
N ASN A 251 4.68 23.84 -19.08
CA ASN A 251 3.71 24.13 -20.13
C ASN A 251 4.10 23.43 -21.42
N GLY A 252 3.10 23.03 -22.19
CA GLY A 252 3.26 22.54 -23.55
C GLY A 252 3.56 23.65 -24.54
N GLU A 253 3.80 23.29 -25.80
CA GLU A 253 4.02 24.24 -26.91
C GLU A 253 2.78 25.14 -27.13
N ASP A 254 1.60 24.66 -26.77
CA ASP A 254 0.32 25.37 -26.78
C ASP A 254 0.14 26.38 -25.62
N GLY A 255 1.14 26.48 -24.73
CA GLY A 255 1.11 27.30 -23.52
C GLY A 255 0.24 26.74 -22.38
N LEU A 256 -0.42 25.60 -22.59
CA LEU A 256 -1.25 24.96 -21.57
C LEU A 256 -0.41 24.06 -20.65
N PRO A 257 -0.80 23.88 -19.37
CA PRO A 257 -0.07 23.00 -18.45
C PRO A 257 -0.02 21.57 -18.97
N ILE A 258 1.18 21.00 -19.02
CA ILE A 258 1.36 19.55 -19.07
C ILE A 258 1.07 19.02 -17.66
N PRO A 259 0.18 18.03 -17.46
CA PRO A 259 -0.12 17.53 -16.13
C PRO A 259 1.17 17.13 -15.40
N PRO A 260 1.49 17.73 -14.22
CA PRO A 260 2.61 17.26 -13.39
C PRO A 260 2.20 15.94 -12.70
N TYR A 261 2.11 14.87 -13.48
CA TYR A 261 1.52 13.60 -13.11
C TYR A 261 2.41 12.42 -13.51
N ALA A 262 2.54 11.45 -12.64
CA ALA A 262 3.23 10.19 -12.95
C ALA A 262 2.56 9.01 -12.24
N VAL A 263 2.72 7.81 -12.81
CA VAL A 263 2.33 6.53 -12.19
C VAL A 263 3.51 5.58 -12.26
N TYR A 264 3.78 4.87 -11.15
CA TYR A 264 4.82 3.86 -11.07
C TYR A 264 4.29 2.57 -10.48
N ASN A 265 4.84 1.45 -10.95
CA ASN A 265 4.73 0.19 -10.24
C ASN A 265 5.71 0.18 -9.08
N ILE A 266 5.27 -0.33 -7.93
CA ILE A 266 6.12 -0.60 -6.79
C ILE A 266 5.95 -2.07 -6.37
N GLY A 267 6.96 -2.88 -6.69
CA GLY A 267 7.00 -4.33 -6.52
C GLY A 267 8.44 -4.82 -6.52
N ASN A 268 8.64 -6.10 -6.21
CA ASN A 268 9.99 -6.69 -6.10
C ASN A 268 10.58 -7.12 -7.47
N GLN A 269 9.78 -7.14 -8.52
CA GLN A 269 10.18 -7.61 -9.85
C GLN A 269 10.71 -9.06 -9.85
N ASN A 270 10.28 -9.86 -8.87
CA ASN A 270 10.65 -11.27 -8.71
C ASN A 270 9.43 -12.10 -8.30
N PRO A 271 8.65 -12.64 -9.26
CA PRO A 271 7.46 -13.42 -8.96
C PRO A 271 7.82 -14.76 -8.29
N GLU A 272 7.45 -14.94 -7.03
CA GLU A 272 7.66 -16.14 -6.25
C GLU A 272 6.53 -17.16 -6.46
N ASN A 273 6.88 -18.45 -6.46
CA ASN A 273 5.91 -19.54 -6.54
C ASN A 273 5.12 -19.63 -5.22
N LEU A 274 3.81 -19.88 -5.30
CA LEU A 274 2.96 -19.95 -4.11
C LEU A 274 3.30 -21.14 -3.21
N LEU A 275 3.72 -22.29 -3.77
CA LEU A 275 4.13 -23.46 -2.97
C LEU A 275 5.43 -23.18 -2.23
N ASP A 276 6.42 -22.56 -2.88
CA ASP A 276 7.67 -22.16 -2.23
C ASP A 276 7.39 -21.13 -1.12
N PHE A 277 6.49 -20.19 -1.37
CA PHE A 277 6.07 -19.21 -0.37
C PHE A 277 5.49 -19.86 0.88
N VAL A 278 4.55 -20.80 0.75
CA VAL A 278 3.93 -21.45 1.92
C VAL A 278 4.90 -22.39 2.65
N GLN A 279 5.81 -23.03 1.92
CA GLN A 279 6.86 -23.85 2.49
C GLN A 279 7.80 -23.00 3.35
N ILE A 280 8.31 -21.90 2.81
CA ILE A 280 9.20 -20.97 3.54
C ILE A 280 8.47 -20.40 4.76
N LEU A 281 7.19 -20.03 4.61
CA LEU A 281 6.38 -19.54 5.73
C LEU A 281 6.31 -20.56 6.86
N SER A 282 6.00 -21.81 6.56
CA SER A 282 5.93 -22.89 7.56
C SER A 282 7.28 -23.07 8.29
N GLU A 283 8.38 -23.13 7.55
CA GLU A 283 9.72 -23.27 8.11
C GLU A 283 10.08 -22.12 9.06
N GLU A 284 9.79 -20.87 8.66
CA GLU A 284 10.09 -19.71 9.50
C GLU A 284 9.16 -19.61 10.73
N LEU A 285 7.91 -20.09 10.63
CA LEU A 285 7.00 -20.19 11.79
C LEU A 285 7.48 -21.24 12.81
N VAL A 286 8.00 -22.39 12.36
CA VAL A 286 8.63 -23.39 13.23
C VAL A 286 9.88 -22.80 13.88
N ARG A 287 10.76 -22.16 13.10
CA ARG A 287 11.98 -21.53 13.60
C ARG A 287 11.69 -20.46 14.68
N ALA A 288 10.63 -19.66 14.50
CA ALA A 288 10.19 -18.64 15.46
C ALA A 288 9.40 -19.23 16.65
N LYS A 289 9.23 -20.56 16.71
CA LYS A 289 8.45 -21.26 17.74
C LYS A 289 6.97 -20.88 17.78
N VAL A 290 6.43 -20.39 16.67
CA VAL A 290 4.99 -20.18 16.46
C VAL A 290 4.28 -21.52 16.24
N LEU A 291 4.94 -22.43 15.50
CA LEU A 291 4.53 -23.82 15.33
C LEU A 291 5.54 -24.76 16.03
N PRO A 292 5.13 -25.95 16.46
CA PRO A 292 6.02 -26.94 17.07
C PRO A 292 7.07 -27.45 16.08
N GLU A 293 8.19 -27.99 16.60
CA GLU A 293 9.31 -28.47 15.76
C GLU A 293 8.93 -29.67 14.89
N ASP A 294 7.97 -30.47 15.33
CA ASP A 294 7.45 -31.67 14.64
C ASP A 294 6.15 -31.37 13.86
N TYR A 295 5.87 -30.10 13.51
CA TYR A 295 4.65 -29.72 12.82
C TYR A 295 4.55 -30.35 11.44
N ASP A 296 3.52 -31.19 11.23
CA ASP A 296 3.23 -31.80 9.93
C ASP A 296 2.49 -30.82 9.02
N PHE A 297 3.26 -30.04 8.26
CA PHE A 297 2.70 -29.06 7.31
C PHE A 297 1.92 -29.73 6.18
N GLU A 298 2.34 -30.94 5.74
CA GLU A 298 1.66 -31.66 4.64
C GLU A 298 0.23 -32.05 5.01
N ALA A 299 -0.01 -32.44 6.27
CA ALA A 299 -1.34 -32.75 6.77
C ALA A 299 -2.27 -31.53 6.88
N HIS A 300 -1.70 -30.30 6.85
CA HIS A 300 -2.46 -29.06 7.04
C HIS A 300 -2.56 -28.21 5.76
N LYS A 301 -2.31 -28.80 4.58
CA LYS A 301 -2.52 -28.12 3.29
C LYS A 301 -3.44 -28.90 2.36
N GLU A 302 -4.28 -28.18 1.63
CA GLU A 302 -5.18 -28.71 0.61
C GLU A 302 -4.99 -27.93 -0.69
N LEU A 303 -4.69 -28.63 -1.78
CA LEU A 303 -4.62 -28.02 -3.11
C LEU A 303 -6.00 -27.99 -3.74
N VAL A 304 -6.48 -26.79 -4.09
CA VAL A 304 -7.84 -26.60 -4.61
C VAL A 304 -7.84 -25.84 -5.96
N PRO A 305 -8.91 -25.94 -6.76
CA PRO A 305 -9.04 -25.19 -8.00
C PRO A 305 -8.91 -23.68 -7.83
N MET A 306 -8.63 -22.97 -8.92
CA MET A 306 -8.53 -21.50 -8.94
C MET A 306 -9.85 -20.85 -8.54
N GLN A 307 -9.78 -19.75 -7.79
CA GLN A 307 -10.98 -18.96 -7.42
C GLN A 307 -11.36 -17.96 -8.52
N PRO A 308 -12.66 -17.65 -8.67
CA PRO A 308 -13.11 -16.56 -9.53
C PRO A 308 -12.47 -15.21 -9.16
N GLY A 309 -12.04 -14.46 -10.16
CA GLY A 309 -11.41 -13.13 -9.97
C GLY A 309 -9.94 -13.18 -9.57
N ASP A 310 -9.35 -14.37 -9.43
CA ASP A 310 -7.90 -14.51 -9.19
C ASP A 310 -7.13 -14.57 -10.52
N VAL A 311 -5.84 -14.22 -10.48
CA VAL A 311 -4.95 -14.25 -11.65
C VAL A 311 -3.77 -15.21 -11.40
N PRO A 312 -3.28 -15.95 -12.43
CA PRO A 312 -2.21 -16.93 -12.20
C PRO A 312 -0.87 -16.28 -11.84
N VAL A 313 -0.57 -15.09 -12.37
CA VAL A 313 0.71 -14.40 -12.17
C VAL A 313 0.48 -12.91 -11.91
N THR A 314 1.19 -12.35 -10.93
CA THR A 314 1.42 -10.91 -10.82
C THR A 314 2.92 -10.65 -10.91
N TYR A 315 3.32 -9.74 -11.79
CA TYR A 315 4.72 -9.44 -12.07
C TYR A 315 4.88 -7.97 -12.46
N ALA A 316 5.56 -7.18 -11.61
CA ALA A 316 5.79 -5.77 -11.83
C ALA A 316 6.94 -5.52 -12.81
N ASP A 317 6.75 -4.61 -13.76
CA ASP A 317 7.85 -3.88 -14.38
C ASP A 317 8.11 -2.62 -13.53
N THR A 318 9.24 -2.60 -12.83
CA THR A 318 9.67 -1.50 -11.95
C THR A 318 10.80 -0.68 -12.54
N SER A 319 11.14 -0.88 -13.81
CA SER A 319 12.26 -0.22 -14.49
C SER A 319 12.15 1.32 -14.46
N ALA A 320 10.93 1.86 -14.58
CA ALA A 320 10.69 3.30 -14.45
C ALA A 320 11.01 3.80 -13.04
N LEU A 321 10.62 3.07 -12.00
CA LEU A 321 10.93 3.41 -10.60
C LEU A 321 12.44 3.38 -10.35
N GLU A 322 13.12 2.35 -10.84
CA GLU A 322 14.58 2.20 -10.73
C GLU A 322 15.31 3.34 -11.46
N ARG A 323 14.92 3.64 -12.69
CA ARG A 323 15.52 4.73 -13.49
C ARG A 323 15.36 6.10 -12.82
N ASP A 324 14.16 6.43 -12.35
CA ASP A 324 13.82 7.79 -11.92
C ASP A 324 14.18 8.06 -10.45
N PHE A 325 14.20 7.02 -9.61
CA PHE A 325 14.45 7.13 -8.16
C PHE A 325 15.70 6.39 -7.68
N GLY A 326 16.38 5.65 -8.56
CA GLY A 326 17.58 4.89 -8.23
C GLY A 326 17.33 3.81 -7.17
N TYR A 327 16.13 3.20 -7.19
CA TYR A 327 15.71 2.28 -6.15
C TYR A 327 15.09 1.00 -6.71
N LYS A 328 15.52 -0.13 -6.16
CA LYS A 328 15.00 -1.46 -6.42
C LYS A 328 14.85 -2.21 -5.10
N PRO A 329 13.69 -2.81 -4.82
CA PRO A 329 13.50 -3.73 -3.70
C PRO A 329 14.51 -4.88 -3.74
N SER A 330 14.97 -5.32 -2.57
CA SER A 330 16.03 -6.34 -2.48
C SER A 330 15.85 -7.36 -1.35
N THR A 331 14.87 -7.20 -0.49
CA THR A 331 14.62 -8.12 0.63
C THR A 331 14.13 -9.46 0.10
N SER A 332 14.87 -10.54 0.43
CA SER A 332 14.48 -11.90 0.03
C SER A 332 13.17 -12.31 0.72
N LEU A 333 12.38 -13.16 0.04
CA LEU A 333 11.14 -13.68 0.59
C LEU A 333 11.35 -14.33 1.97
N ARG A 334 12.39 -15.16 2.11
CA ARG A 334 12.73 -15.82 3.37
C ARG A 334 13.02 -14.82 4.49
N THR A 335 13.82 -13.78 4.22
CA THR A 335 14.12 -12.75 5.21
C THR A 335 12.86 -12.04 5.69
N GLY A 336 11.99 -11.65 4.76
CA GLY A 336 10.75 -10.95 5.11
C GLY A 336 9.76 -11.84 5.88
N LEU A 337 9.63 -13.13 5.52
CA LEU A 337 8.78 -14.09 6.25
C LEU A 337 9.36 -14.43 7.64
N ARG A 338 10.68 -14.46 7.78
CA ARG A 338 11.36 -14.60 9.07
C ARG A 338 10.99 -13.45 10.01
N ASN A 339 11.17 -12.23 9.56
CA ASN A 339 10.82 -11.04 10.35
C ASN A 339 9.34 -11.03 10.74
N PHE A 340 8.46 -11.46 9.83
CA PHE A 340 7.04 -11.60 10.13
C PHE A 340 6.79 -12.68 11.20
N ALA A 341 7.41 -13.85 11.10
CA ALA A 341 7.21 -14.94 12.05
C ALA A 341 7.72 -14.59 13.46
N GLU A 342 8.86 -13.91 13.56
CA GLU A 342 9.41 -13.40 14.82
C GLU A 342 8.47 -12.38 15.46
N TRP A 343 8.00 -11.39 14.68
CA TRP A 343 7.00 -10.42 15.14
C TRP A 343 5.70 -11.11 15.59
N TYR A 344 5.22 -12.10 14.83
CA TYR A 344 3.99 -12.82 15.16
C TYR A 344 4.12 -13.56 16.51
N ALA A 345 5.27 -14.20 16.73
CA ALA A 345 5.58 -14.86 18.00
C ALA A 345 5.57 -13.89 19.19
N GLU A 346 6.04 -12.67 19.02
CA GLU A 346 6.05 -11.65 20.07
C GLU A 346 4.67 -11.05 20.34
N PHE A 347 3.93 -10.77 19.27
CA PHE A 347 2.63 -10.08 19.36
C PHE A 347 1.52 -10.97 19.91
N TYR A 348 1.51 -12.28 19.59
CA TYR A 348 0.48 -13.22 19.98
C TYR A 348 0.88 -14.15 21.16
N LYS A 349 1.99 -13.89 21.79
CA LYS A 349 2.34 -14.48 23.09
C LYS A 349 1.59 -13.73 24.21
#